data_7311af563e953f7438650742165969d1
#
_entry.id   7311af563e953f7438650742165969d1
#
_cell.length_a   1.000
_cell.length_b   1.000
_cell.length_c   1.000
_cell.angle_alpha   90.00
_cell.angle_beta   90.00
_cell.angle_gamma   90.00
#
_symmetry.space_group_name_H-M   'P 1'
#
loop_
_entity.id
_entity.type
_entity.pdbx_description
1 polymer ?
#
loop_
_entity_poly.entity_id
_entity_poly.type
_entity_poly.pdbx_seq_one_letter_code
_entity_poly.pdbx_strand_id
1 'polypeptide(L)'
;MAKVASEGMCKLADYLIAHGFDVNYCEPNMVYPYNASPLQVAASKGNLELVKRLIELGADLSYKDKYGERAYHYALHNKQKAVAEYIKSVEPTLWHDAEERLRALKAYKLPEELIALMHATDRRIPLPECEYTSFVEFAPLSDVKEVKWKNRKFLDLLSDADKYGAEGFLVWYPKNKKLAFADYEHGTFTELCTFEEFVANPSAQINKIFE
;
A
#
# COMPACT_ATOMS: atom_id res chain seq x y z
N MET A 1 10.07 20.23 -3.69
CA MET A 1 9.52 19.24 -4.65
C MET A 1 8.12 18.75 -4.28
N ALA A 2 7.82 18.29 -3.07
CA ALA A 2 6.48 17.77 -2.73
C ALA A 2 5.31 18.73 -3.03
N LYS A 3 5.43 20.03 -2.73
CA LYS A 3 4.42 21.04 -3.10
C LYS A 3 4.25 21.19 -4.61
N VAL A 4 5.35 21.22 -5.35
CA VAL A 4 5.35 21.26 -6.83
C VAL A 4 4.65 20.03 -7.39
N ALA A 5 4.92 18.86 -6.81
CA ALA A 5 4.29 17.60 -7.18
C ALA A 5 2.79 17.58 -6.87
N SER A 6 2.36 18.15 -5.73
CA SER A 6 0.93 18.21 -5.36
C SER A 6 0.12 19.18 -6.24
N GLU A 7 0.76 20.21 -6.79
CA GLU A 7 0.11 21.22 -7.63
C GLU A 7 0.30 20.96 -9.14
N GLY A 8 1.03 19.92 -9.52
CA GLY A 8 1.23 19.51 -10.92
C GLY A 8 2.06 20.46 -11.76
N MET A 9 3.00 21.18 -11.15
CA MET A 9 3.78 22.24 -11.80
C MET A 9 5.00 21.70 -12.56
N CYS A 10 4.80 21.07 -13.72
CA CYS A 10 5.90 20.46 -14.52
C CYS A 10 7.03 21.45 -14.81
N LYS A 11 6.75 22.66 -15.29
CA LYS A 11 7.78 23.65 -15.61
C LYS A 11 8.60 24.08 -14.39
N LEU A 12 7.97 24.14 -13.22
CA LEU A 12 8.68 24.46 -11.98
C LEU A 12 9.52 23.27 -11.50
N ALA A 13 9.05 22.05 -11.71
CA ALA A 13 9.86 20.85 -11.46
C ALA A 13 11.14 20.85 -12.31
N ASP A 14 11.01 21.10 -13.62
CA ASP A 14 12.15 21.22 -14.54
C ASP A 14 13.15 22.30 -14.09
N TYR A 15 12.62 23.48 -13.73
CA TYR A 15 13.45 24.59 -13.26
C TYR A 15 14.22 24.23 -11.99
N LEU A 16 13.56 23.65 -10.99
CA LEU A 16 14.18 23.30 -9.72
C LEU A 16 15.28 22.23 -9.92
N ILE A 17 15.02 21.20 -10.71
CA ILE A 17 15.97 20.14 -10.96
C ILE A 17 17.20 20.66 -11.74
N ALA A 18 16.97 21.53 -12.74
CA ALA A 18 18.05 22.21 -13.46
C ALA A 18 18.93 23.08 -12.54
N HIS A 19 18.41 23.51 -11.39
CA HIS A 19 19.17 24.28 -10.38
C HIS A 19 19.67 23.40 -9.22
N GLY A 20 19.76 22.08 -9.42
CA GLY A 20 20.40 21.17 -8.48
C GLY A 20 19.50 20.63 -7.35
N PHE A 21 18.18 20.82 -7.45
CA PHE A 21 17.27 20.17 -6.50
C PHE A 21 17.14 18.69 -6.82
N ASP A 22 17.22 17.85 -5.78
CA ASP A 22 17.04 16.40 -5.90
C ASP A 22 15.59 16.04 -6.23
N VAL A 23 15.38 15.33 -7.35
CA VAL A 23 14.08 14.82 -7.77
C VAL A 23 13.51 13.82 -6.76
N ASN A 24 14.38 13.14 -6.00
CA ASN A 24 14.03 12.13 -5.01
C ASN A 24 14.00 12.67 -3.56
N TYR A 25 14.18 13.98 -3.38
CA TYR A 25 14.22 14.55 -2.04
C TYR A 25 12.94 14.27 -1.26
N CYS A 26 13.08 13.58 -0.15
CA CYS A 26 12.04 13.33 0.85
C CYS A 26 12.53 13.83 2.20
N GLU A 27 11.66 14.47 2.96
CA GLU A 27 11.99 14.93 4.30
C GLU A 27 11.64 13.84 5.32
N PRO A 28 12.63 13.25 6.03
CA PRO A 28 12.42 12.05 6.84
C PRO A 28 11.39 12.17 7.97
N ASN A 29 11.16 13.41 8.46
CA ASN A 29 10.27 13.68 9.57
C ASN A 29 8.99 14.42 9.18
N MET A 30 8.69 14.48 7.88
CA MET A 30 7.48 15.14 7.40
C MET A 30 6.24 14.36 7.83
N VAL A 31 5.29 15.03 8.49
CA VAL A 31 4.03 14.42 8.93
C VAL A 31 3.14 14.11 7.72
N TYR A 32 3.11 15.01 6.75
CA TYR A 32 2.43 14.84 5.48
C TYR A 32 3.31 15.41 4.37
N PRO A 33 3.53 14.67 3.32
CA PRO A 33 2.95 13.40 2.89
C PRO A 33 3.68 12.12 3.39
N TYR A 34 3.93 11.96 4.65
CA TYR A 34 4.45 10.73 5.29
C TYR A 34 5.80 10.23 4.72
N ASN A 35 6.75 11.13 4.48
CA ASN A 35 8.01 10.86 3.77
C ASN A 35 7.82 10.41 2.31
N ALA A 36 6.69 10.74 1.70
CA ALA A 36 6.46 10.41 0.31
C ALA A 36 7.41 11.16 -0.63
N SER A 37 7.92 10.47 -1.63
CA SER A 37 8.71 11.09 -2.68
C SER A 37 7.85 12.02 -3.55
N PRO A 38 8.45 12.96 -4.28
CA PRO A 38 7.71 13.78 -5.25
C PRO A 38 6.91 12.94 -6.24
N LEU A 39 7.46 11.79 -6.67
CA LEU A 39 6.78 10.86 -7.55
C LEU A 39 5.52 10.25 -6.91
N GLN A 40 5.61 9.84 -5.64
CA GLN A 40 4.45 9.32 -4.89
C GLN A 40 3.35 10.37 -4.73
N VAL A 41 3.73 11.61 -4.41
CA VAL A 41 2.78 12.73 -4.30
C VAL A 41 2.09 13.01 -5.65
N ALA A 42 2.85 13.09 -6.74
CA ALA A 42 2.30 13.31 -8.09
C ALA A 42 1.35 12.16 -8.49
N ALA A 43 1.72 10.92 -8.15
CA ALA A 43 0.92 9.74 -8.43
C ALA A 43 -0.42 9.76 -7.67
N SER A 44 -0.40 10.13 -6.38
CA SER A 44 -1.63 10.25 -5.56
C SER A 44 -2.60 11.32 -6.10
N LYS A 45 -2.07 12.38 -6.70
CA LYS A 45 -2.86 13.47 -7.29
C LYS A 45 -3.37 13.18 -8.71
N GLY A 46 -2.94 12.07 -9.32
CA GLY A 46 -3.36 11.70 -10.67
C GLY A 46 -2.73 12.53 -11.78
N ASN A 47 -1.67 13.27 -11.50
CA ASN A 47 -1.02 14.12 -12.49
C ASN A 47 -0.07 13.29 -13.39
N LEU A 48 -0.64 12.68 -14.43
CA LEU A 48 0.08 11.80 -15.33
C LEU A 48 1.24 12.51 -16.05
N GLU A 49 1.08 13.78 -16.44
CA GLU A 49 2.12 14.52 -17.14
C GLU A 49 3.33 14.74 -16.21
N LEU A 50 3.07 15.18 -14.98
CA LEU A 50 4.15 15.36 -14.01
C LEU A 50 4.80 14.03 -13.61
N VAL A 51 4.02 12.96 -13.46
CA VAL A 51 4.56 11.62 -13.19
C VAL A 51 5.54 11.20 -14.28
N LYS A 52 5.15 11.32 -15.57
CA LYS A 52 6.04 11.04 -16.70
C LYS A 52 7.32 11.88 -16.62
N ARG A 53 7.15 13.17 -16.37
CA ARG A 53 8.27 14.10 -16.32
C ARG A 53 9.24 13.80 -15.16
N LEU A 54 8.73 13.48 -13.98
CA LEU A 54 9.57 13.09 -12.83
C LEU A 54 10.37 11.81 -13.12
N ILE A 55 9.75 10.82 -13.77
CA ILE A 55 10.42 9.58 -14.17
C ILE A 55 11.53 9.85 -15.20
N GLU A 56 11.28 10.68 -16.21
CA GLU A 56 12.29 11.13 -17.17
C GLU A 56 13.47 11.86 -16.51
N LEU A 57 13.19 12.58 -15.43
CA LEU A 57 14.20 13.30 -14.64
C LEU A 57 14.93 12.43 -13.60
N GLY A 58 14.66 11.13 -13.58
CA GLY A 58 15.36 10.17 -12.73
C GLY A 58 14.71 9.93 -11.37
N ALA A 59 13.41 10.12 -11.26
CA ALA A 59 12.69 9.73 -10.05
C ALA A 59 12.79 8.22 -9.80
N ASP A 60 13.08 7.85 -8.55
CA ASP A 60 13.26 6.46 -8.14
C ASP A 60 11.92 5.72 -8.02
N LEU A 61 11.63 4.85 -8.98
CA LEU A 61 10.45 3.98 -8.98
C LEU A 61 10.46 2.95 -7.84
N SER A 62 11.65 2.59 -7.34
CA SER A 62 11.81 1.58 -6.28
C SER A 62 11.60 2.14 -4.88
N TYR A 63 11.58 3.47 -4.73
CA TYR A 63 11.42 4.11 -3.44
C TYR A 63 10.13 3.67 -2.74
N LYS A 64 10.27 3.27 -1.49
CA LYS A 64 9.17 2.89 -0.61
C LYS A 64 9.14 3.82 0.60
N ASP A 65 7.97 4.32 0.92
CA ASP A 65 7.75 5.09 2.14
C ASP A 65 7.81 4.20 3.41
N LYS A 66 7.50 4.77 4.56
CA LYS A 66 7.48 4.05 5.85
C LYS A 66 6.43 2.92 5.93
N TYR A 67 5.45 2.91 5.04
CA TYR A 67 4.41 1.88 4.93
C TYR A 67 4.70 0.85 3.83
N GLY A 68 5.87 0.92 3.21
CA GLY A 68 6.27 0.00 2.15
C GLY A 68 5.66 0.30 0.77
N GLU A 69 5.07 1.49 0.59
CA GLU A 69 4.37 1.88 -0.62
C GLU A 69 5.30 2.53 -1.65
N ARG A 70 5.16 2.10 -2.92
CA ARG A 70 5.73 2.78 -4.09
C ARG A 70 4.72 3.75 -4.69
N ALA A 71 5.15 4.55 -5.67
CA ALA A 71 4.28 5.46 -6.41
C ALA A 71 3.09 4.74 -7.09
N TYR A 72 3.27 3.50 -7.53
CA TYR A 72 2.20 2.65 -8.06
C TYR A 72 1.05 2.45 -7.05
N HIS A 73 1.37 2.12 -5.79
CA HIS A 73 0.37 1.93 -4.73
C HIS A 73 -0.36 3.24 -4.41
N TYR A 74 0.36 4.37 -4.37
CA TYR A 74 -0.25 5.69 -4.20
C TYR A 74 -1.28 6.01 -5.29
N ALA A 75 -0.99 5.66 -6.55
CA ALA A 75 -1.95 5.81 -7.63
C ALA A 75 -3.17 4.91 -7.46
N LEU A 76 -2.99 3.65 -7.08
CA LEU A 76 -4.08 2.69 -6.86
C LEU A 76 -5.02 3.15 -5.74
N HIS A 77 -4.50 3.46 -4.56
CA HIS A 77 -5.29 3.86 -3.39
C HIS A 77 -6.09 5.14 -3.66
N ASN A 78 -5.53 6.05 -4.45
CA ASN A 78 -6.21 7.27 -4.84
C ASN A 78 -7.06 7.12 -6.13
N LYS A 79 -7.28 5.86 -6.60
CA LYS A 79 -8.12 5.54 -7.77
C LYS A 79 -7.67 6.21 -9.07
N GLN A 80 -6.36 6.52 -9.18
CA GLN A 80 -5.75 7.18 -10.34
C GLN A 80 -5.33 6.16 -11.41
N LYS A 81 -6.31 5.52 -12.06
CA LYS A 81 -6.10 4.40 -13.00
C LYS A 81 -5.05 4.66 -14.07
N ALA A 82 -5.16 5.78 -14.79
CA ALA A 82 -4.23 6.12 -15.88
C ALA A 82 -2.78 6.25 -15.40
N VAL A 83 -2.58 6.79 -14.19
CA VAL A 83 -1.26 6.91 -13.57
C VAL A 83 -0.75 5.54 -13.13
N ALA A 84 -1.59 4.71 -12.49
CA ALA A 84 -1.23 3.36 -12.08
C ALA A 84 -0.82 2.49 -13.28
N GLU A 85 -1.59 2.52 -14.37
CA GLU A 85 -1.28 1.80 -15.61
C GLU A 85 0.04 2.26 -16.24
N TYR A 86 0.27 3.58 -16.27
CA TYR A 86 1.53 4.11 -16.78
C TYR A 86 2.72 3.68 -15.91
N ILE A 87 2.64 3.85 -14.59
CA ILE A 87 3.74 3.45 -13.69
C ILE A 87 4.00 1.95 -13.83
N LYS A 88 2.96 1.12 -13.86
CA LYS A 88 3.08 -0.33 -14.08
C LYS A 88 3.79 -0.67 -15.39
N SER A 89 3.59 0.12 -16.45
CA SER A 89 4.22 -0.11 -17.75
C SER A 89 5.73 0.21 -17.77
N VAL A 90 6.22 1.03 -16.84
CA VAL A 90 7.63 1.43 -16.75
C VAL A 90 8.37 0.80 -15.55
N GLU A 91 7.64 0.24 -14.59
CA GLU A 91 8.21 -0.59 -13.53
C GLU A 91 8.66 -1.95 -14.08
N PRO A 92 9.65 -2.62 -13.46
CA PRO A 92 9.99 -4.00 -13.82
C PRO A 92 8.77 -4.91 -13.74
N THR A 93 8.50 -5.69 -14.80
CA THR A 93 7.36 -6.62 -14.86
C THR A 93 7.33 -7.58 -13.68
N LEU A 94 8.50 -7.95 -13.17
CA LEU A 94 8.66 -8.81 -12.01
C LEU A 94 7.99 -8.29 -10.73
N TRP A 95 7.85 -6.96 -10.60
CA TRP A 95 7.18 -6.37 -9.43
C TRP A 95 5.67 -6.55 -9.44
N HIS A 96 5.11 -6.94 -10.58
CA HIS A 96 3.69 -7.17 -10.81
C HIS A 96 3.38 -8.64 -11.12
N ASP A 97 4.40 -9.51 -11.06
CA ASP A 97 4.24 -10.95 -11.25
C ASP A 97 3.85 -11.61 -9.91
N ALA A 98 2.66 -12.21 -9.88
CA ALA A 98 2.11 -12.83 -8.67
C ALA A 98 2.93 -14.04 -8.21
N GLU A 99 3.46 -14.84 -9.14
CA GLU A 99 4.24 -16.04 -8.81
C GLU A 99 5.62 -15.66 -8.22
N GLU A 100 6.28 -14.68 -8.82
CA GLU A 100 7.53 -14.14 -8.28
C GLU A 100 7.30 -13.49 -6.91
N ARG A 101 6.17 -12.78 -6.76
CA ARG A 101 5.80 -12.21 -5.48
C ARG A 101 5.58 -13.28 -4.42
N LEU A 102 4.88 -14.36 -4.76
CA LEU A 102 4.67 -15.49 -3.86
C LEU A 102 6.01 -16.12 -3.42
N ARG A 103 6.95 -16.30 -4.35
CA ARG A 103 8.30 -16.80 -4.01
C ARG A 103 9.03 -15.87 -3.05
N ALA A 104 8.96 -14.55 -3.28
CA ALA A 104 9.55 -13.56 -2.38
C ALA A 104 8.91 -13.58 -0.98
N LEU A 105 7.59 -13.83 -0.90
CA LEU A 105 6.84 -13.88 0.35
C LEU A 105 6.90 -15.24 1.09
N LYS A 106 7.67 -16.22 0.59
CA LYS A 106 7.77 -17.56 1.20
C LYS A 106 8.07 -17.55 2.70
N ALA A 107 8.89 -16.60 3.15
CA ALA A 107 9.24 -16.46 4.57
C ALA A 107 8.06 -16.06 5.46
N TYR A 108 7.00 -15.52 4.89
CA TYR A 108 5.79 -15.12 5.62
C TYR A 108 4.82 -16.26 5.87
N LYS A 109 5.01 -17.43 5.22
CA LYS A 109 4.23 -18.66 5.48
C LYS A 109 2.72 -18.40 5.40
N LEU A 110 2.28 -17.75 4.33
CA LEU A 110 0.86 -17.51 4.05
C LEU A 110 0.09 -18.83 3.96
N PRO A 111 -1.13 -18.93 4.53
CA PRO A 111 -1.99 -20.08 4.31
C PRO A 111 -2.49 -20.16 2.86
N GLU A 112 -2.72 -21.37 2.37
CA GLU A 112 -3.11 -21.62 0.98
C GLU A 112 -4.43 -20.91 0.61
N GLU A 113 -5.39 -20.87 1.53
CA GLU A 113 -6.68 -20.22 1.35
C GLU A 113 -6.53 -18.70 1.18
N LEU A 114 -5.60 -18.08 1.92
CA LEU A 114 -5.31 -16.65 1.78
C LEU A 114 -4.63 -16.38 0.44
N ILE A 115 -3.69 -17.23 0.02
CA ILE A 115 -3.05 -17.15 -1.30
C ILE A 115 -4.11 -17.27 -2.40
N ALA A 116 -5.02 -18.26 -2.29
CA ALA A 116 -6.10 -18.45 -3.26
C ALA A 116 -7.03 -17.22 -3.35
N LEU A 117 -7.39 -16.63 -2.21
CA LEU A 117 -8.17 -15.39 -2.18
C LEU A 117 -7.46 -14.25 -2.90
N MET A 118 -6.15 -14.07 -2.67
CA MET A 118 -5.36 -13.00 -3.28
C MET A 118 -5.14 -13.20 -4.80
N HIS A 119 -5.28 -14.43 -5.31
CA HIS A 119 -5.28 -14.73 -6.74
C HIS A 119 -6.65 -14.58 -7.39
N ALA A 120 -7.72 -14.58 -6.61
CA ALA A 120 -9.08 -14.48 -7.14
C ALA A 120 -9.35 -13.11 -7.80
N THR A 121 -10.29 -13.08 -8.75
CA THR A 121 -10.77 -11.84 -9.36
C THR A 121 -11.59 -11.03 -8.36
N ASP A 122 -12.44 -11.70 -7.59
CA ASP A 122 -13.19 -11.11 -6.48
C ASP A 122 -12.45 -11.41 -5.17
N ARG A 123 -11.98 -10.36 -4.52
CA ARG A 123 -11.22 -10.42 -3.26
C ARG A 123 -11.92 -9.68 -2.14
N ARG A 124 -13.18 -9.31 -2.38
CA ARG A 124 -14.00 -8.58 -1.42
C ARG A 124 -14.73 -9.56 -0.50
N ILE A 125 -14.59 -9.35 0.80
CA ILE A 125 -15.31 -10.08 1.84
C ILE A 125 -16.33 -9.12 2.46
N PRO A 126 -17.64 -9.38 2.30
CA PRO A 126 -18.67 -8.58 2.92
C PRO A 126 -18.72 -8.81 4.43
N LEU A 127 -19.07 -7.75 5.17
CA LEU A 127 -19.14 -7.73 6.63
C LEU A 127 -20.52 -7.22 7.10
N PRO A 128 -21.61 -7.96 6.83
CA PRO A 128 -22.96 -7.47 7.02
C PRO A 128 -23.33 -7.13 8.48
N GLU A 129 -22.66 -7.76 9.44
CA GLU A 129 -22.90 -7.57 10.89
C GLU A 129 -21.81 -6.71 11.56
N CYS A 130 -20.98 -6.04 10.77
CA CYS A 130 -19.94 -5.17 11.28
C CYS A 130 -20.42 -3.72 11.31
N GLU A 131 -20.35 -3.07 12.48
CA GLU A 131 -20.77 -1.67 12.64
C GLU A 131 -19.78 -0.69 11.99
N TYR A 132 -18.52 -1.09 11.88
CA TYR A 132 -17.40 -0.22 11.54
C TYR A 132 -17.07 -0.19 10.05
N THR A 133 -17.32 -1.29 9.33
CA THR A 133 -17.09 -1.37 7.88
C THR A 133 -18.02 -2.40 7.27
N SER A 134 -18.51 -2.18 6.04
CA SER A 134 -19.42 -3.11 5.38
C SER A 134 -18.69 -4.16 4.54
N PHE A 135 -17.42 -3.96 4.24
CA PHE A 135 -16.56 -4.92 3.56
C PHE A 135 -15.08 -4.65 3.80
N VAL A 136 -14.26 -5.64 3.55
CA VAL A 136 -12.82 -5.51 3.32
C VAL A 136 -12.48 -6.10 1.94
N GLU A 137 -11.56 -5.46 1.21
CA GLU A 137 -11.06 -5.96 -0.06
C GLU A 137 -9.57 -6.26 0.04
N PHE A 138 -9.21 -7.52 -0.18
CA PHE A 138 -7.82 -7.95 -0.14
C PHE A 138 -7.07 -7.45 -1.38
N ALA A 139 -5.82 -7.07 -1.19
CA ALA A 139 -4.92 -6.73 -2.29
C ALA A 139 -4.64 -7.98 -3.15
N PRO A 140 -4.47 -7.84 -4.47
CA PRO A 140 -3.91 -8.92 -5.25
C PRO A 140 -2.50 -9.26 -4.76
N LEU A 141 -2.08 -10.51 -4.90
CA LEU A 141 -0.80 -10.98 -4.34
C LEU A 141 0.40 -10.15 -4.81
N SER A 142 0.38 -9.65 -6.05
CA SER A 142 1.41 -8.75 -6.59
C SER A 142 1.57 -7.45 -5.80
N ASP A 143 0.50 -6.98 -5.17
CA ASP A 143 0.42 -5.65 -4.56
C ASP A 143 0.49 -5.68 -3.03
N VAL A 144 0.61 -6.90 -2.44
CA VAL A 144 0.78 -7.07 -1.00
C VAL A 144 2.05 -6.39 -0.53
N LYS A 145 1.93 -5.58 0.51
CA LYS A 145 3.02 -4.76 1.04
C LYS A 145 3.73 -5.43 2.21
N GLU A 146 5.06 -5.40 2.16
CA GLU A 146 5.89 -5.79 3.31
C GLU A 146 6.14 -4.56 4.18
N VAL A 147 5.67 -4.60 5.41
CA VAL A 147 5.81 -3.50 6.37
C VAL A 147 6.74 -3.92 7.50
N LYS A 148 7.70 -3.03 7.82
CA LYS A 148 8.49 -3.11 9.05
C LYS A 148 8.09 -1.93 9.93
N TRP A 149 7.39 -2.23 11.02
CA TRP A 149 6.93 -1.21 11.95
C TRP A 149 7.31 -1.56 13.37
N LYS A 150 7.98 -0.64 14.04
CA LYS A 150 8.65 -0.91 15.32
C LYS A 150 9.56 -2.17 15.14
N ASN A 151 9.44 -3.17 15.99
CA ASN A 151 10.22 -4.41 15.91
C ASN A 151 9.46 -5.56 15.24
N ARG A 152 8.41 -5.26 14.45
CA ARG A 152 7.58 -6.26 13.77
C ARG A 152 7.73 -6.16 12.26
N LYS A 153 7.68 -7.33 11.62
CA LYS A 153 7.54 -7.44 10.16
C LYS A 153 6.23 -8.18 9.89
N PHE A 154 5.42 -7.62 9.01
CA PHE A 154 4.14 -8.19 8.63
C PHE A 154 3.79 -7.81 7.19
N LEU A 155 2.75 -8.42 6.65
CA LEU A 155 2.20 -8.05 5.35
C LEU A 155 0.91 -7.25 5.55
N ASP A 156 0.81 -6.13 4.87
CA ASP A 156 -0.44 -5.39 4.78
C ASP A 156 -1.28 -6.01 3.66
N LEU A 157 -2.50 -6.43 3.99
CA LEU A 157 -3.28 -7.32 3.16
C LEU A 157 -4.37 -6.65 2.36
N LEU A 158 -4.79 -5.43 2.74
CA LEU A 158 -5.96 -4.81 2.14
C LEU A 158 -5.62 -3.79 1.06
N SER A 159 -6.48 -3.73 0.05
CA SER A 159 -6.52 -2.67 -0.95
C SER A 159 -7.60 -1.64 -0.68
N ASP A 160 -8.71 -2.02 -0.04
CA ASP A 160 -9.83 -1.11 0.26
C ASP A 160 -10.65 -1.58 1.48
N ALA A 161 -11.27 -0.61 2.16
CA ALA A 161 -12.32 -0.78 3.16
C ALA A 161 -13.16 0.51 3.19
N ASP A 162 -14.48 0.42 3.40
CA ASP A 162 -15.37 1.57 3.13
C ASP A 162 -15.38 2.69 4.18
N LYS A 163 -15.08 2.40 5.43
CA LYS A 163 -15.15 3.39 6.53
C LYS A 163 -13.80 3.65 7.21
N TYR A 164 -12.81 2.84 6.92
CA TYR A 164 -11.47 2.92 7.49
C TYR A 164 -10.41 2.95 6.39
N GLY A 165 -9.25 3.53 6.70
CA GLY A 165 -8.09 3.36 5.86
C GLY A 165 -7.69 1.87 5.79
N ALA A 166 -7.35 1.39 4.60
CA ALA A 166 -6.96 -0.01 4.42
C ALA A 166 -5.62 -0.34 5.09
N GLU A 167 -4.73 0.67 5.23
CA GLU A 167 -3.39 0.45 5.74
C GLU A 167 -3.39 0.05 7.21
N GLY A 168 -2.79 -1.12 7.46
CA GLY A 168 -2.68 -1.67 8.81
C GLY A 168 -3.97 -2.26 9.38
N PHE A 169 -5.12 -2.06 8.71
CA PHE A 169 -6.42 -2.49 9.20
C PHE A 169 -6.53 -4.03 9.32
N LEU A 170 -5.98 -4.76 8.35
CA LEU A 170 -5.86 -6.21 8.45
C LEU A 170 -4.51 -6.64 7.88
N VAL A 171 -3.63 -7.13 8.75
CA VAL A 171 -2.28 -7.51 8.40
C VAL A 171 -2.01 -8.99 8.72
N TRP A 172 -1.12 -9.63 7.96
CA TRP A 172 -0.64 -10.97 8.26
C TRP A 172 0.62 -10.93 9.10
N TYR A 173 0.56 -11.47 10.31
CA TYR A 173 1.70 -11.55 11.21
C TYR A 173 2.32 -12.97 11.19
N PRO A 174 3.46 -13.16 10.52
CA PRO A 174 4.01 -14.48 10.23
C PRO A 174 4.53 -15.20 11.48
N LYS A 175 4.89 -14.47 12.54
CA LYS A 175 5.43 -15.05 13.77
C LYS A 175 4.44 -16.02 14.42
N ASN A 176 3.19 -15.64 14.49
CA ASN A 176 2.12 -16.43 15.12
C ASN A 176 1.12 -16.99 14.11
N LYS A 177 1.34 -16.75 12.80
CA LYS A 177 0.43 -17.13 11.71
C LYS A 177 -1.01 -16.66 11.94
N LYS A 178 -1.14 -15.37 12.31
CA LYS A 178 -2.42 -14.76 12.62
C LYS A 178 -2.62 -13.50 11.79
N LEU A 179 -3.88 -13.16 11.59
CA LEU A 179 -4.30 -11.81 11.25
C LEU A 179 -4.12 -10.92 12.47
N ALA A 180 -3.82 -9.65 12.23
CA ALA A 180 -3.65 -8.65 13.25
C ALA A 180 -4.12 -7.28 12.75
N PHE A 181 -4.33 -6.35 13.68
CA PHE A 181 -4.57 -4.94 13.45
C PHE A 181 -3.35 -4.13 13.88
N ALA A 182 -2.85 -3.28 13.00
CA ALA A 182 -1.72 -2.39 13.25
C ALA A 182 -2.22 -0.94 13.24
N ASP A 183 -2.51 -0.42 14.42
CA ASP A 183 -2.92 0.97 14.60
C ASP A 183 -1.69 1.88 14.63
N TYR A 184 -1.42 2.51 13.52
CA TYR A 184 -0.27 3.42 13.38
C TYR A 184 -0.45 4.74 14.14
N GLU A 185 -1.69 5.18 14.32
CA GLU A 185 -2.03 6.43 14.99
C GLU A 185 -1.82 6.32 16.50
N HIS A 186 -2.41 5.29 17.14
CA HIS A 186 -2.26 5.06 18.58
C HIS A 186 -1.04 4.21 18.93
N GLY A 187 -0.35 3.69 17.93
CA GLY A 187 0.88 2.91 18.12
C GLY A 187 0.66 1.52 18.69
N THR A 188 -0.52 0.92 18.51
CA THR A 188 -0.87 -0.42 19.02
C THR A 188 -0.80 -1.49 17.94
N PHE A 189 -0.64 -2.75 18.36
CA PHE A 189 -0.64 -3.91 17.47
C PHE A 189 -1.39 -5.04 18.16
N THR A 190 -2.56 -5.39 17.65
CA THR A 190 -3.47 -6.36 18.23
C THR A 190 -3.55 -7.59 17.34
N GLU A 191 -3.13 -8.74 17.87
CA GLU A 191 -3.35 -10.02 17.18
C GLU A 191 -4.82 -10.43 17.29
N LEU A 192 -5.40 -10.86 16.18
CA LEU A 192 -6.81 -11.22 16.10
C LEU A 192 -7.00 -12.74 16.10
N CYS A 193 -6.93 -13.36 14.95
CA CYS A 193 -7.34 -14.74 14.73
C CYS A 193 -6.51 -15.40 13.62
N THR A 194 -6.65 -16.69 13.41
CA THR A 194 -6.16 -17.37 12.21
C THR A 194 -6.98 -16.96 10.99
N PHE A 195 -6.46 -17.24 9.79
CA PHE A 195 -7.23 -16.94 8.58
C PHE A 195 -8.47 -17.82 8.45
N GLU A 196 -8.42 -19.07 8.90
CA GLU A 196 -9.56 -19.99 8.95
C GLU A 196 -10.68 -19.45 9.87
N GLU A 197 -10.34 -18.99 11.07
CA GLU A 197 -11.29 -18.36 12.01
C GLU A 197 -11.89 -17.08 11.42
N PHE A 198 -11.09 -16.31 10.68
CA PHE A 198 -11.56 -15.10 10.00
C PHE A 198 -12.60 -15.43 8.92
N VAL A 199 -12.31 -16.39 8.04
CA VAL A 199 -13.23 -16.79 6.97
C VAL A 199 -14.52 -17.37 7.52
N ALA A 200 -14.47 -18.09 8.65
CA ALA A 200 -15.64 -18.66 9.30
C ALA A 200 -16.62 -17.60 9.84
N ASN A 201 -16.13 -16.46 10.35
CA ASN A 201 -16.97 -15.35 10.82
C ASN A 201 -16.21 -14.01 10.74
N PRO A 202 -16.10 -13.43 9.55
CA PRO A 202 -15.29 -12.23 9.34
C PRO A 202 -15.79 -11.01 10.11
N SER A 203 -17.11 -10.80 10.19
CA SER A 203 -17.71 -9.66 10.92
C SER A 203 -17.36 -9.70 12.41
N ALA A 204 -17.50 -10.86 13.05
CA ALA A 204 -17.16 -11.01 14.48
C ALA A 204 -15.67 -10.80 14.76
N GLN A 205 -14.80 -11.21 13.84
CA GLN A 205 -13.35 -11.00 14.03
C GLN A 205 -12.94 -9.54 13.88
N ILE A 206 -13.57 -8.80 12.95
CA ILE A 206 -13.33 -7.37 12.81
C ILE A 206 -13.89 -6.57 13.98
N ASN A 207 -15.07 -6.91 14.49
CA ASN A 207 -15.64 -6.21 15.65
C ASN A 207 -14.73 -6.25 16.88
N LYS A 208 -13.98 -7.33 17.09
CA LYS A 208 -12.97 -7.43 18.19
C LYS A 208 -11.86 -6.38 18.14
N ILE A 209 -11.67 -5.71 17.00
CA ILE A 209 -10.68 -4.63 16.90
C ILE A 209 -11.08 -3.44 17.76
N PHE A 210 -12.38 -3.24 17.95
CA PHE A 210 -12.97 -2.06 18.55
C PHE A 210 -13.59 -2.31 19.95
N GLU A 211 -13.54 -3.54 20.43
CA GLU A 211 -13.89 -3.93 21.80
C GLU A 211 -12.69 -3.72 22.76
#